data_fa04b00ab5d1c69e997b06166f6c0125
#
_entry.id   fa04b00ab5d1c69e997b06166f6c0125
#
_cell.length_a   1.000
_cell.length_b   1.000
_cell.length_c   1.000
_cell.angle_alpha   90.00
_cell.angle_beta   90.00
_cell.angle_gamma   90.00
#
_symmetry.space_group_name_H-M   'P 1'
#
loop_
_entity.id
_entity.type
_entity.pdbx_description
1 polymer ?
#
loop_
_entity_poly.entity_id
_entity_poly.type
_entity_poly.pdbx_seq_one_letter_code
_entity_poly.pdbx_strand_id
1 'polypeptide(L)'
;MCIRDRAVAIGTAHGVYAEKPVLNLDCLASIAGACSTPLVLHGGSGLSDDDFRACVAGGISKINIFTHNNLTAARAAHTHFTESVGAFELMPFITEAVKHETMHHMRVFGSDGKA
;
A
#
# COMPACT_ATOMS: atom_id res chain seq x y z
N MET A 1 -13.23 8.71 -2.67
CA MET A 1 -12.69 9.31 -1.41
C MET A 1 -13.83 9.33 -0.42
N CYS A 2 -13.67 8.68 0.73
CA CYS A 2 -14.72 8.69 1.74
C CYS A 2 -14.69 10.03 2.48
N ILE A 3 -15.85 10.68 2.62
CA ILE A 3 -16.00 11.96 3.36
C ILE A 3 -15.76 11.80 4.88
N ARG A 4 -15.52 10.57 5.35
CA ARG A 4 -15.37 10.23 6.77
C ARG A 4 -13.92 9.97 7.19
N ASP A 5 -12.96 10.09 6.27
CA ASP A 5 -11.55 9.88 6.54
C ASP A 5 -10.70 11.07 6.05
N ARG A 6 -9.52 11.27 6.60
CA ARG A 6 -8.62 12.37 6.27
C ARG A 6 -7.23 11.86 5.89
N ALA A 7 -6.79 12.19 4.68
CA ALA A 7 -5.41 11.96 4.26
C ALA A 7 -4.47 12.93 4.98
N VAL A 8 -3.36 12.41 5.47
CA VAL A 8 -2.33 13.19 6.18
C VAL A 8 -1.00 13.08 5.46
N ALA A 9 -0.24 14.18 5.48
CA ALA A 9 1.11 14.25 4.93
C ALA A 9 2.13 14.04 6.05
N ILE A 10 2.78 12.87 6.04
CA ILE A 10 3.79 12.49 7.04
C ILE A 10 5.13 12.08 6.39
N GLY A 11 5.42 12.62 5.21
CA GLY A 11 6.65 12.35 4.47
C GLY A 11 6.49 11.37 3.32
N THR A 12 5.26 10.94 3.00
CA THR A 12 4.97 10.08 1.84
C THR A 12 4.52 10.87 0.61
N ALA A 13 4.83 10.35 -0.59
CA ALA A 13 4.38 10.87 -1.88
C ALA A 13 3.90 9.73 -2.78
N HIS A 14 3.15 10.07 -3.83
CA HIS A 14 2.70 9.08 -4.82
C HIS A 14 3.81 8.73 -5.82
N GLY A 15 3.84 7.47 -6.26
CA GLY A 15 4.74 6.99 -7.30
C GLY A 15 5.91 6.15 -6.77
N VAL A 16 6.97 6.08 -7.58
CA VAL A 16 8.21 5.37 -7.22
C VAL A 16 9.16 6.36 -6.57
N TYR A 17 9.65 6.03 -5.40
CA TYR A 17 10.62 6.86 -4.71
C TYR A 17 12.03 6.69 -5.30
N ALA A 18 12.75 7.80 -5.45
CA ALA A 18 14.18 7.80 -5.80
C ALA A 18 15.04 7.37 -4.60
N GLU A 19 14.60 7.75 -3.38
CA GLU A 19 15.24 7.38 -2.11
C GLU A 19 14.16 6.92 -1.13
N LYS A 20 14.53 6.11 -0.13
CA LYS A 20 13.57 5.65 0.89
C LYS A 20 12.95 6.85 1.61
N PRO A 21 11.61 6.96 1.66
CA PRO A 21 10.96 8.06 2.36
C PRO A 21 11.21 7.99 3.88
N VAL A 22 11.37 9.14 4.51
CA VAL A 22 11.49 9.26 5.96
C VAL A 22 10.14 9.68 6.53
N LEU A 23 9.54 8.81 7.33
CA LEU A 23 8.25 9.07 7.95
C LEU A 23 8.39 9.98 9.18
N ASN A 24 7.53 10.98 9.28
CA ASN A 24 7.41 11.81 10.48
C ASN A 24 6.32 11.24 11.41
N LEU A 25 6.70 10.26 12.22
CA LEU A 25 5.79 9.58 13.14
C LEU A 25 5.35 10.45 14.30
N ASP A 26 6.17 11.43 14.72
CA ASP A 26 5.80 12.42 15.76
C ASP A 26 4.67 13.34 15.25
N CYS A 27 4.77 13.75 13.99
CA CYS A 27 3.69 14.49 13.34
C CYS A 27 2.41 13.65 13.25
N LEU A 28 2.51 12.36 12.90
CA LEU A 28 1.36 11.45 12.88
C LEU A 28 0.71 11.35 14.26
N ALA A 29 1.48 11.12 15.30
CA ALA A 29 0.97 11.04 16.68
C ALA A 29 0.27 12.32 17.11
N SER A 30 0.85 13.49 16.78
CA SER A 30 0.25 14.79 17.08
C SER A 30 -1.09 14.99 16.37
N ILE A 31 -1.19 14.60 15.09
CA ILE A 31 -2.45 14.69 14.32
C ILE A 31 -3.48 13.70 14.88
N ALA A 32 -3.09 12.47 15.16
CA ALA A 32 -3.99 11.45 15.70
C ALA A 32 -4.55 11.85 17.08
N GLY A 33 -3.76 12.48 17.91
CA GLY A 33 -4.20 13.02 19.20
C GLY A 33 -5.11 14.26 19.10
N ALA A 34 -5.01 15.02 18.00
CA ALA A 34 -5.74 16.26 17.80
C ALA A 34 -7.10 16.08 17.10
N CYS A 35 -7.35 14.94 16.45
CA CYS A 35 -8.61 14.73 15.73
C CYS A 35 -9.15 13.30 15.88
N SER A 36 -10.49 13.20 15.91
CA SER A 36 -11.22 11.90 15.96
C SER A 36 -11.54 11.32 14.59
N THR A 37 -11.19 12.02 13.52
CA THR A 37 -11.42 11.55 12.15
C THR A 37 -10.43 10.45 11.80
N PRO A 38 -10.88 9.31 11.24
CA PRO A 38 -9.97 8.26 10.78
C PRO A 38 -8.92 8.79 9.79
N LEU A 39 -7.66 8.44 10.02
CA LEU A 39 -6.54 8.92 9.20
C LEU A 39 -6.22 7.94 8.08
N VAL A 40 -5.83 8.49 6.93
CA VAL A 40 -5.49 7.72 5.72
C VAL A 40 -4.06 8.01 5.30
N LEU A 41 -3.31 6.94 5.02
CA LEU A 41 -2.00 7.01 4.41
C LEU A 41 -2.13 6.87 2.89
N HIS A 42 -1.61 7.86 2.17
CA HIS A 42 -1.37 7.81 0.73
C HIS A 42 0.13 7.66 0.43
N GLY A 43 0.47 7.22 -0.78
CA GLY A 43 1.86 7.12 -1.21
C GLY A 43 2.66 6.04 -0.51
N GLY A 44 2.02 4.98 -0.05
CA GLY A 44 2.68 3.89 0.71
C GLY A 44 3.59 2.98 -0.12
N SER A 45 3.58 3.08 -1.46
CA SER A 45 4.41 2.22 -2.32
C SER A 45 5.89 2.57 -2.17
N GLY A 46 6.65 1.69 -1.52
CA GLY A 46 8.09 1.91 -1.24
C GLY A 46 8.41 2.01 0.25
N LEU A 47 7.39 1.97 1.10
CA LEU A 47 7.56 1.77 2.54
C LEU A 47 7.87 0.31 2.85
N SER A 48 8.63 0.08 3.91
CA SER A 48 8.85 -1.26 4.46
C SER A 48 7.64 -1.73 5.28
N ASP A 49 7.56 -3.03 5.55
CA ASP A 49 6.54 -3.61 6.43
C ASP A 49 6.54 -2.95 7.81
N ASP A 50 7.72 -2.62 8.34
CA ASP A 50 7.84 -1.99 9.65
C ASP A 50 7.37 -0.52 9.63
N ASP A 51 7.61 0.20 8.52
CA ASP A 51 7.05 1.54 8.31
C ASP A 51 5.52 1.49 8.32
N PHE A 52 4.91 0.50 7.65
CA PHE A 52 3.46 0.31 7.66
C PHE A 52 2.93 -0.02 9.06
N ARG A 53 3.59 -0.95 9.78
CA ARG A 53 3.20 -1.28 11.16
C ARG A 53 3.28 -0.06 12.08
N ALA A 54 4.32 0.76 11.92
CA ALA A 54 4.48 2.00 12.69
C ALA A 54 3.36 3.01 12.37
N CYS A 55 2.98 3.14 11.09
CA CYS A 55 1.85 4.00 10.70
C CYS A 55 0.53 3.52 11.29
N VAL A 56 0.25 2.21 11.25
CA VAL A 56 -0.97 1.64 11.85
C VAL A 56 -0.99 1.84 13.35
N ALA A 57 0.12 1.57 14.04
CA ALA A 57 0.27 1.81 15.48
C ALA A 57 0.12 3.31 15.83
N GLY A 58 0.54 4.21 14.94
CA GLY A 58 0.42 5.66 15.08
C GLY A 58 -0.96 6.24 14.77
N GLY A 59 -1.96 5.40 14.41
CA GLY A 59 -3.35 5.83 14.23
C GLY A 59 -3.84 5.90 12.79
N ILE A 60 -3.07 5.42 11.81
CA ILE A 60 -3.57 5.25 10.43
C ILE A 60 -4.60 4.12 10.42
N SER A 61 -5.81 4.44 9.96
CA SER A 61 -6.95 3.52 9.86
C SER A 61 -7.15 2.94 8.46
N LYS A 62 -6.57 3.56 7.43
CA LYS A 62 -6.69 3.14 6.04
C LYS A 62 -5.40 3.43 5.29
N ILE A 63 -4.97 2.50 4.44
CA ILE A 63 -3.79 2.64 3.60
C ILE A 63 -4.19 2.40 2.14
N ASN A 64 -3.81 3.31 1.25
CA ASN A 64 -4.04 3.18 -0.18
C ASN A 64 -2.76 2.70 -0.87
N ILE A 65 -2.83 1.51 -1.48
CA ILE A 65 -1.73 0.89 -2.24
C ILE A 65 -2.16 0.79 -3.71
N PHE A 66 -1.39 1.39 -4.61
CA PHE A 66 -1.61 1.27 -6.05
C PHE A 66 -0.33 0.90 -6.80
N THR A 67 0.70 1.75 -6.73
CA THR A 67 1.92 1.60 -7.53
C THR A 67 2.59 0.24 -7.32
N HIS A 68 2.63 -0.25 -6.09
CA HIS A 68 3.23 -1.55 -5.77
C HIS A 68 2.48 -2.69 -6.46
N ASN A 69 1.15 -2.75 -6.32
CA ASN A 69 0.32 -3.77 -6.98
C ASN A 69 0.40 -3.68 -8.50
N ASN A 70 0.43 -2.47 -9.06
CA ASN A 70 0.58 -2.26 -10.50
C ASN A 70 1.93 -2.76 -11.03
N LEU A 71 3.02 -2.52 -10.31
CA LEU A 71 4.35 -3.04 -10.67
C LEU A 71 4.43 -4.55 -10.51
N THR A 72 3.79 -5.12 -9.49
CA THR A 72 3.70 -6.57 -9.28
C THR A 72 2.96 -7.23 -10.45
N ALA A 73 1.85 -6.66 -10.91
CA ALA A 73 1.13 -7.11 -12.09
C ALA A 73 2.00 -7.06 -13.36
N ALA A 74 2.71 -5.94 -13.57
CA ALA A 74 3.59 -5.78 -14.73
C ALA A 74 4.76 -6.77 -14.72
N ARG A 75 5.38 -7.02 -13.57
CA ARG A 75 6.46 -8.01 -13.42
C ARG A 75 5.97 -9.43 -13.70
N ALA A 76 4.80 -9.80 -13.18
CA ALA A 76 4.19 -11.11 -13.45
C ALA A 76 3.92 -11.30 -14.95
N ALA A 77 3.35 -10.29 -15.61
CA ALA A 77 3.14 -10.32 -17.05
C ALA A 77 4.47 -10.47 -17.81
N HIS A 78 5.48 -9.69 -17.46
CA HIS A 78 6.80 -9.75 -18.12
C HIS A 78 7.47 -11.11 -17.95
N THR A 79 7.39 -11.71 -16.77
CA THR A 79 8.01 -13.01 -16.47
C THR A 79 7.40 -14.17 -17.29
N HIS A 80 6.11 -14.10 -17.58
CA HIS A 80 5.36 -15.14 -18.27
C HIS A 80 5.08 -14.83 -19.74
N PHE A 81 5.49 -13.66 -20.21
CA PHE A 81 5.29 -13.27 -21.61
C PHE A 81 6.20 -14.06 -22.55
N THR A 82 5.61 -14.58 -23.62
CA THR A 82 6.30 -15.08 -24.80
C THR A 82 5.55 -14.60 -26.04
N GLU A 83 6.17 -14.67 -27.22
CA GLU A 83 5.54 -14.22 -28.48
C GLU A 83 4.24 -14.98 -28.85
N SER A 84 4.04 -16.17 -28.26
CA SER A 84 2.86 -17.02 -28.48
C SER A 84 1.80 -16.89 -27.37
N VAL A 85 2.03 -16.06 -26.33
CA VAL A 85 1.13 -15.90 -25.19
C VAL A 85 0.35 -14.60 -25.31
N GLY A 86 -0.99 -14.71 -25.35
CA GLY A 86 -1.88 -13.56 -25.36
C GLY A 86 -2.20 -13.01 -23.98
N ALA A 87 -2.98 -11.94 -23.93
CA ALA A 87 -3.33 -11.27 -22.69
C ALA A 87 -4.16 -12.17 -21.74
N PHE A 88 -5.04 -13.01 -22.28
CA PHE A 88 -5.88 -13.91 -21.47
C PHE A 88 -5.07 -14.97 -20.74
N GLU A 89 -4.05 -15.51 -21.39
CA GLU A 89 -3.14 -16.51 -20.81
C GLU A 89 -2.26 -15.91 -19.71
N LEU A 90 -1.99 -14.60 -19.75
CA LEU A 90 -1.24 -13.88 -18.72
C LEU A 90 -2.07 -13.58 -17.47
N MET A 91 -3.39 -13.42 -17.60
CA MET A 91 -4.28 -13.00 -16.50
C MET A 91 -4.18 -13.87 -15.25
N PRO A 92 -4.13 -15.22 -15.31
CA PRO A 92 -3.98 -16.05 -14.11
C PRO A 92 -2.70 -15.73 -13.32
N PHE A 93 -1.57 -15.54 -13.99
CA PHE A 93 -0.28 -15.21 -13.35
C PHE A 93 -0.31 -13.82 -12.71
N ILE A 94 -0.89 -12.84 -13.41
CA ILE A 94 -1.07 -11.48 -12.89
C ILE A 94 -1.97 -11.50 -11.66
N THR A 95 -3.11 -12.19 -11.75
CA THR A 95 -4.09 -12.29 -10.67
C THR A 95 -3.49 -12.92 -9.41
N GLU A 96 -2.77 -14.04 -9.56
CA GLU A 96 -2.17 -14.72 -8.42
C GLU A 96 -1.06 -13.87 -7.78
N ALA A 97 -0.23 -13.21 -8.58
CA ALA A 97 0.82 -12.32 -8.07
C ALA A 97 0.24 -11.14 -7.28
N VAL A 98 -0.78 -10.47 -7.80
CA VAL A 98 -1.45 -9.36 -7.12
C VAL A 98 -2.20 -9.82 -5.88
N LYS A 99 -2.84 -11.00 -5.93
CA LYS A 99 -3.49 -11.62 -4.76
C LYS A 99 -2.50 -11.88 -3.64
N HIS A 100 -1.35 -12.50 -3.93
CA HIS A 100 -0.31 -12.75 -2.94
C HIS A 100 0.18 -11.46 -2.29
N GLU A 101 0.43 -10.43 -3.08
CA GLU A 101 0.86 -9.11 -2.61
C GLU A 101 -0.20 -8.45 -1.73
N THR A 102 -1.46 -8.52 -2.14
CA THR A 102 -2.59 -7.98 -1.36
C THR A 102 -2.73 -8.70 -0.02
N MET A 103 -2.65 -10.04 -0.01
CA MET A 103 -2.70 -10.83 1.22
C MET A 103 -1.52 -10.53 2.16
N HIS A 104 -0.33 -10.30 1.62
CA HIS A 104 0.83 -9.86 2.39
C HIS A 104 0.53 -8.53 3.09
N HIS A 105 0.08 -7.52 2.35
CA HIS A 105 -0.28 -6.22 2.92
C HIS A 105 -1.39 -6.32 3.97
N MET A 106 -2.42 -7.14 3.75
CA MET A 106 -3.47 -7.36 4.75
C MET A 106 -2.92 -7.87 6.09
N ARG A 107 -1.94 -8.79 6.06
CA ARG A 107 -1.26 -9.28 7.26
C ARG A 107 -0.41 -8.19 7.91
N VAL A 108 0.37 -7.45 7.11
CA VAL A 108 1.20 -6.34 7.59
C VAL A 108 0.37 -5.26 8.28
N PHE A 109 -0.79 -4.93 7.72
CA PHE A 109 -1.72 -3.93 8.27
C PHE A 109 -2.55 -4.49 9.46
N GLY A 110 -2.50 -5.79 9.71
CA GLY A 110 -3.27 -6.46 10.75
C GLY A 110 -4.78 -6.43 10.46
N SER A 111 -5.17 -6.42 9.19
CA SER A 111 -6.58 -6.44 8.75
C SER A 111 -7.09 -7.82 8.38
N ASP A 112 -6.22 -8.84 8.32
CA ASP A 112 -6.59 -10.22 8.07
C ASP A 112 -7.45 -10.78 9.21
N GLY A 113 -8.47 -11.58 8.86
CA GLY A 113 -9.40 -12.18 9.82
C GLY A 113 -10.31 -11.20 10.55
N LYS A 114 -10.44 -9.96 10.08
CA LYS A 114 -11.27 -8.91 10.70
C LYS A 114 -12.44 -8.47 9.81
N ALA A 115 -13.00 -9.39 9.03
CA ALA A 115 -14.20 -9.14 8.24
C ALA A 115 -15.47 -9.40 9.06
#